data_4ff223d272cff001df017a6904fb24d7
#
_entry.id   4ff223d272cff001df017a6904fb24d7
#
_cell.length_a   1.000
_cell.length_b   1.000
_cell.length_c   1.000
_cell.angle_alpha   90.00
_cell.angle_beta   90.00
_cell.angle_gamma   90.00
#
_symmetry.space_group_name_H-M   'P 1'
#
loop_
_entity.id
_entity.type
_entity.pdbx_description
1 polymer ?
#
loop_
_entity_poly.entity_id
_entity_poly.type
_entity_poly.pdbx_seq_one_letter_code
_entity_poly.pdbx_strand_id
1 'polypeptide(L)'
;MTKVRTKQAKKNIAPSLVQWRFIVVVGAILAVFSVLTVRAAYIQVINPDQLIEEGDNRTLRVRNNEVYRGLITDRNGEQLAVSVPAKAIWAHPPTVTDPEKGALSDTRRWQALAEVLGQDVDKLIKKASNENSKFVYLQRQVSPAMATFVKNLKIPGVYLVNESRRYYPAGEASAHVVGFTNVDDQGIEGIEKLYDEYLSATPDSRTIRRDAKGRQVEILEQEEGKDPQNIQLTIDQRIQALAYRELKSAVHFYRATSGSVVVADVNTGEILAMVNSPSFNPNNRKGVSPRKIRNRAITDTFEPGSSVKPLAVVSALEFGSADTETIIDTSPGWRRLGGSIVRDSRNYGKLTLQQIIKKSSNIGTSKLALSVPKEFLLDTYYNMGLMSETGTNLIGEQGGLFNEQRRWSKFELSTLSFGYGLSVTTMQLARMYSILGNGGIKQPLSIVMSDEQKITERVISEENAHRVLNMMESVLEDGGSGRKARVPGYRVAGKTGTSRKAIKGGYGEQYVNIFAGVAPVSDPQLAVVVLINEPKGDLYYGGDTAAPVFSSVMANTLQLLNVPPDAKNVSSIAKRGEQ
;
A
#
# COMPACT_ATOMS: atom_id res chain seq x y z
N MET A 1 104.50 -72.76 -50.50
CA MET A 1 103.25 -73.55 -50.41
C MET A 1 102.44 -73.06 -49.23
N THR A 2 101.53 -72.18 -49.42
CA THR A 2 100.82 -71.48 -48.32
C THR A 2 99.34 -71.84 -48.40
N LYS A 3 98.83 -72.50 -47.37
CA LYS A 3 97.38 -72.80 -47.26
C LYS A 3 96.58 -71.63 -46.84
N VAL A 4 95.66 -71.23 -47.66
CA VAL A 4 94.63 -70.22 -47.33
C VAL A 4 93.50 -70.86 -46.53
N ARG A 5 93.22 -70.33 -45.34
CA ARG A 5 92.06 -70.70 -44.49
C ARG A 5 90.90 -69.80 -44.79
N THR A 6 89.85 -70.29 -45.40
CA THR A 6 88.55 -69.61 -45.57
C THR A 6 87.78 -69.55 -44.27
N LYS A 7 87.48 -68.38 -43.80
CA LYS A 7 86.56 -68.14 -42.69
C LYS A 7 85.10 -68.32 -43.13
N GLN A 8 84.36 -69.24 -42.59
CA GLN A 8 82.94 -69.40 -42.77
C GLN A 8 82.19 -68.25 -42.00
N ALA A 9 81.38 -67.53 -42.67
CA ALA A 9 80.50 -66.53 -42.08
C ALA A 9 79.33 -67.26 -41.31
N LYS A 10 79.14 -66.88 -40.05
CA LYS A 10 77.99 -67.34 -39.26
C LYS A 10 76.72 -66.66 -39.79
N LYS A 11 75.77 -67.43 -40.33
CA LYS A 11 74.41 -67.00 -40.63
C LYS A 11 73.69 -66.71 -39.30
N ASN A 12 73.39 -65.41 -39.05
CA ASN A 12 72.47 -65.05 -38.03
C ASN A 12 71.07 -65.54 -38.42
N ILE A 13 70.59 -66.61 -37.77
CA ILE A 13 69.18 -67.08 -37.85
C ILE A 13 68.32 -66.09 -37.02
N ALA A 14 67.56 -65.27 -37.65
CA ALA A 14 66.55 -64.50 -37.00
C ALA A 14 65.56 -65.45 -36.24
N PRO A 15 65.19 -65.19 -34.97
CA PRO A 15 64.27 -66.06 -34.24
C PRO A 15 62.96 -66.13 -35.04
N SER A 16 62.56 -67.36 -35.40
CA SER A 16 61.29 -67.60 -36.09
C SER A 16 60.16 -67.25 -35.09
N LEU A 17 59.50 -66.17 -35.31
CA LEU A 17 58.27 -65.80 -34.61
C LEU A 17 57.28 -66.97 -34.80
N VAL A 18 56.88 -67.57 -33.69
CA VAL A 18 55.89 -68.64 -33.71
C VAL A 18 54.56 -68.03 -34.18
N GLN A 19 54.22 -68.30 -35.43
CA GLN A 19 53.08 -67.63 -36.14
C GLN A 19 51.77 -67.60 -35.36
N TRP A 20 51.45 -68.67 -34.61
CA TRP A 20 50.23 -68.74 -33.80
C TRP A 20 50.24 -67.72 -32.64
N ARG A 21 51.39 -67.46 -32.00
CA ARG A 21 51.53 -66.42 -30.94
C ARG A 21 51.34 -65.06 -31.46
N PHE A 22 51.85 -64.78 -32.68
CA PHE A 22 51.63 -63.54 -33.35
C PHE A 22 50.14 -63.28 -33.69
N ILE A 23 49.42 -64.31 -34.21
CA ILE A 23 48.01 -64.30 -34.50
C ILE A 23 47.18 -64.06 -33.21
N VAL A 24 47.53 -64.69 -32.11
CA VAL A 24 46.86 -64.54 -30.81
C VAL A 24 47.04 -63.08 -30.31
N VAL A 25 48.27 -62.56 -30.38
CA VAL A 25 48.51 -61.17 -29.93
C VAL A 25 47.78 -60.17 -30.82
N VAL A 26 47.82 -60.33 -32.14
CA VAL A 26 47.09 -59.48 -33.09
C VAL A 26 45.59 -59.61 -32.88
N GLY A 27 45.07 -60.81 -32.67
CA GLY A 27 43.66 -61.05 -32.35
C GLY A 27 43.22 -60.41 -31.04
N ALA A 28 44.06 -60.47 -30.01
CA ALA A 28 43.78 -59.78 -28.74
C ALA A 28 43.76 -58.24 -28.88
N ILE A 29 44.73 -57.71 -29.64
CA ILE A 29 44.75 -56.25 -29.94
C ILE A 29 43.50 -55.83 -30.70
N LEU A 30 43.12 -56.57 -31.74
CA LEU A 30 41.93 -56.30 -32.53
C LEU A 30 40.64 -56.41 -31.68
N ALA A 31 40.55 -57.41 -30.78
CA ALA A 31 39.44 -57.55 -29.86
C ALA A 31 39.33 -56.34 -28.89
N VAL A 32 40.46 -55.88 -28.34
CA VAL A 32 40.49 -54.68 -27.47
C VAL A 32 40.08 -53.44 -28.28
N PHE A 33 40.60 -53.28 -29.48
CA PHE A 33 40.21 -52.16 -30.36
C PHE A 33 38.73 -52.19 -30.74
N SER A 34 38.18 -53.38 -31.01
CA SER A 34 36.76 -53.53 -31.31
C SER A 34 35.89 -53.16 -30.09
N VAL A 35 36.25 -53.60 -28.90
CA VAL A 35 35.55 -53.23 -27.67
C VAL A 35 35.63 -51.71 -27.43
N LEU A 36 36.80 -51.11 -27.62
CA LEU A 36 36.95 -49.67 -27.48
C LEU A 36 36.14 -48.87 -28.53
N THR A 37 36.11 -49.34 -29.78
CA THR A 37 35.31 -48.74 -30.84
C THR A 37 33.81 -48.83 -30.57
N VAL A 38 33.33 -50.02 -30.14
CA VAL A 38 31.95 -50.22 -29.76
C VAL A 38 31.59 -49.33 -28.55
N ARG A 39 32.48 -49.25 -27.56
CA ARG A 39 32.27 -48.36 -26.39
C ARG A 39 32.28 -46.87 -26.79
N ALA A 40 33.17 -46.46 -27.68
CA ALA A 40 33.19 -45.09 -28.17
C ALA A 40 31.93 -44.75 -28.97
N ALA A 41 31.48 -45.67 -29.84
CA ALA A 41 30.22 -45.50 -30.56
C ALA A 41 29.01 -45.43 -29.62
N TYR A 42 28.97 -46.28 -28.58
CA TYR A 42 27.92 -46.24 -27.56
C TYR A 42 27.88 -44.89 -26.86
N ILE A 43 29.02 -44.37 -26.42
CA ILE A 43 29.11 -43.09 -25.70
C ILE A 43 28.80 -41.90 -26.62
N GLN A 44 29.25 -41.92 -27.88
CA GLN A 44 29.12 -40.76 -28.79
C GLN A 44 27.81 -40.73 -29.58
N VAL A 45 27.20 -41.90 -29.84
CA VAL A 45 26.02 -41.98 -30.73
C VAL A 45 24.77 -42.45 -30.00
N ILE A 46 24.90 -43.39 -29.06
CA ILE A 46 23.73 -44.03 -28.41
C ILE A 46 23.33 -43.28 -27.12
N ASN A 47 24.30 -42.81 -26.34
CA ASN A 47 24.00 -42.13 -25.05
C ASN A 47 24.89 -40.88 -24.83
N PRO A 48 24.92 -39.91 -25.77
CA PRO A 48 25.68 -38.69 -25.61
C PRO A 48 25.13 -37.78 -24.56
N ASP A 49 23.77 -37.71 -24.42
CA ASP A 49 23.03 -36.74 -23.58
C ASP A 49 23.41 -36.88 -22.09
N GLN A 50 23.57 -38.08 -21.58
CA GLN A 50 23.94 -38.27 -20.18
C GLN A 50 25.33 -37.68 -19.85
N LEU A 51 26.31 -37.84 -20.75
CA LEU A 51 27.65 -37.32 -20.51
C LEU A 51 27.73 -35.80 -20.73
N ILE A 52 26.93 -35.26 -21.66
CA ILE A 52 26.77 -33.82 -21.87
C ILE A 52 26.15 -33.24 -20.58
N GLU A 53 25.06 -33.82 -20.10
CA GLU A 53 24.39 -33.37 -18.86
C GLU A 53 25.33 -33.41 -17.64
N GLU A 54 26.10 -34.50 -17.46
CA GLU A 54 27.10 -34.57 -16.39
C GLU A 54 28.20 -33.51 -16.55
N GLY A 55 28.65 -33.25 -17.77
CA GLY A 55 29.63 -32.23 -18.11
C GLY A 55 29.10 -30.83 -17.82
N ASP A 56 27.88 -30.56 -18.25
CA ASP A 56 27.20 -29.28 -18.04
C ASP A 56 26.93 -29.04 -16.55
N ASN A 57 26.46 -30.02 -15.81
CA ASN A 57 26.28 -29.93 -14.35
C ASN A 57 27.58 -29.59 -13.59
N ARG A 58 28.73 -29.96 -14.12
CA ARG A 58 30.03 -29.64 -13.52
C ARG A 58 30.58 -28.28 -13.97
N THR A 59 30.31 -27.86 -15.18
CA THR A 59 30.94 -26.69 -15.81
C THR A 59 30.04 -25.47 -15.93
N LEU A 60 28.71 -25.66 -16.06
CA LEU A 60 27.77 -24.56 -16.19
C LEU A 60 27.43 -23.96 -14.84
N ARG A 61 27.36 -22.66 -14.79
CA ARG A 61 26.88 -21.88 -13.63
C ARG A 61 26.05 -20.72 -14.14
N VAL A 62 24.85 -20.58 -13.59
CA VAL A 62 24.03 -19.41 -13.75
C VAL A 62 24.52 -18.36 -12.75
N ARG A 63 24.81 -17.17 -13.26
CA ARG A 63 25.15 -15.99 -12.46
C ARG A 63 24.05 -14.96 -12.65
N ASN A 64 23.40 -14.60 -11.55
CA ASN A 64 22.44 -13.52 -11.49
C ASN A 64 23.10 -12.30 -10.81
N ASN A 65 22.87 -11.11 -11.35
CA ASN A 65 23.23 -9.88 -10.65
C ASN A 65 22.26 -9.67 -9.48
N GLU A 66 22.74 -9.04 -8.40
CA GLU A 66 21.84 -8.63 -7.31
C GLU A 66 21.06 -7.39 -7.74
N VAL A 67 19.77 -7.51 -7.84
CA VAL A 67 18.85 -6.41 -8.11
C VAL A 67 17.89 -6.28 -6.94
N TYR A 68 17.63 -5.03 -6.54
CA TYR A 68 16.73 -4.72 -5.44
C TYR A 68 15.43 -4.12 -5.97
N ARG A 69 14.33 -4.39 -5.31
CA ARG A 69 13.03 -3.80 -5.60
C ARG A 69 13.09 -2.27 -5.55
N GLY A 70 12.40 -1.58 -6.47
CA GLY A 70 12.37 -0.13 -6.61
C GLY A 70 11.97 0.60 -5.33
N LEU A 71 12.42 1.81 -5.15
CA LEU A 71 12.10 2.65 -4.00
C LEU A 71 10.66 3.16 -4.09
N ILE A 72 10.01 3.31 -2.94
CA ILE A 72 8.80 4.13 -2.81
C ILE A 72 9.18 5.33 -1.94
N THR A 73 8.96 6.53 -2.49
CA THR A 73 9.26 7.78 -1.79
C THR A 73 8.01 8.63 -1.60
N ASP A 74 8.07 9.56 -0.66
CA ASP A 74 7.09 10.62 -0.55
C ASP A 74 7.32 11.71 -1.61
N ARG A 75 6.49 12.76 -1.62
CA ARG A 75 6.59 13.89 -2.57
C ARG A 75 7.90 14.68 -2.45
N ASN A 76 8.60 14.59 -1.33
CA ASN A 76 9.85 15.30 -1.05
C ASN A 76 11.08 14.40 -1.27
N GLY A 77 10.90 13.14 -1.71
CA GLY A 77 11.97 12.16 -1.90
C GLY A 77 12.31 11.35 -0.65
N GLU A 78 11.60 11.53 0.46
CA GLU A 78 11.81 10.75 1.68
C GLU A 78 11.38 9.29 1.47
N GLN A 79 12.21 8.35 1.93
CA GLN A 79 11.99 6.92 1.69
C GLN A 79 10.84 6.38 2.55
N LEU A 80 9.81 5.85 1.89
CA LEU A 80 8.69 5.16 2.52
C LEU A 80 8.83 3.64 2.48
N ALA A 81 9.50 3.10 1.45
CA ALA A 81 9.89 1.69 1.35
C ALA A 81 11.24 1.57 0.63
N VAL A 82 12.16 0.81 1.21
CA VAL A 82 13.51 0.57 0.70
C VAL A 82 13.90 -0.88 0.90
N SER A 83 14.61 -1.47 -0.07
CA SER A 83 15.18 -2.80 0.07
C SER A 83 16.57 -2.71 0.66
N VAL A 84 16.83 -3.42 1.75
CA VAL A 84 18.13 -3.47 2.42
C VAL A 84 18.75 -4.86 2.26
N PRO A 85 20.10 -4.96 2.14
CA PRO A 85 20.78 -6.24 2.05
C PRO A 85 20.47 -7.13 3.25
N ALA A 86 20.15 -8.38 2.99
CA ALA A 86 19.91 -9.43 3.96
C ALA A 86 20.56 -10.74 3.50
N LYS A 87 20.54 -11.73 4.34
CA LYS A 87 21.00 -13.09 4.02
C LYS A 87 19.94 -14.09 4.41
N ALA A 88 19.89 -15.24 3.70
CA ALA A 88 19.21 -16.42 4.20
C ALA A 88 20.22 -17.45 4.65
N ILE A 89 19.89 -18.14 5.73
CA ILE A 89 20.63 -19.27 6.25
C ILE A 89 19.89 -20.52 5.77
N TRP A 90 20.59 -21.40 5.09
CA TRP A 90 20.01 -22.64 4.58
C TRP A 90 20.91 -23.84 4.89
N ALA A 91 20.33 -25.02 4.96
CA ALA A 91 21.03 -26.28 5.15
C ALA A 91 20.95 -27.12 3.88
N HIS A 92 22.04 -27.88 3.62
CA HIS A 92 22.08 -28.97 2.67
C HIS A 92 21.99 -30.29 3.45
N PRO A 93 20.80 -30.88 3.61
CA PRO A 93 20.60 -32.05 4.47
C PRO A 93 21.57 -33.21 4.22
N PRO A 94 21.87 -33.59 2.94
CA PRO A 94 22.84 -34.68 2.71
C PRO A 94 24.24 -34.39 3.27
N THR A 95 24.64 -33.12 3.41
CA THR A 95 25.91 -32.75 4.04
C THR A 95 25.80 -32.70 5.56
N VAL A 96 24.65 -32.31 6.08
CA VAL A 96 24.38 -32.23 7.52
C VAL A 96 24.33 -33.64 8.14
N THR A 97 23.71 -34.58 7.43
CA THR A 97 23.56 -36.00 7.89
C THR A 97 24.77 -36.86 7.59
N ASP A 98 25.76 -36.39 6.83
CA ASP A 98 26.97 -37.12 6.47
C ASP A 98 27.84 -37.35 7.73
N PRO A 99 28.02 -38.63 8.18
CA PRO A 99 28.79 -38.94 9.37
C PRO A 99 30.27 -38.53 9.28
N GLU A 100 30.85 -38.56 8.06
CA GLU A 100 32.26 -38.23 7.83
C GLU A 100 32.51 -36.72 8.03
N LYS A 101 31.50 -35.88 7.82
CA LYS A 101 31.57 -34.40 8.00
C LYS A 101 31.30 -33.95 9.42
N GLY A 102 30.74 -34.83 10.27
CA GLY A 102 30.58 -34.62 11.69
C GLY A 102 29.68 -33.40 12.07
N ALA A 103 28.80 -32.96 11.18
CA ALA A 103 27.95 -31.79 11.46
C ALA A 103 27.06 -31.99 12.68
N LEU A 104 26.42 -33.14 12.82
CA LEU A 104 25.50 -33.44 13.92
C LEU A 104 26.22 -33.81 15.24
N SER A 105 27.53 -34.12 15.22
CA SER A 105 28.30 -34.43 16.43
C SER A 105 28.65 -33.21 17.27
N ASP A 106 28.66 -32.01 16.67
CA ASP A 106 28.99 -30.75 17.36
C ASP A 106 27.74 -30.03 17.88
N THR A 107 27.15 -30.58 18.91
CA THR A 107 25.94 -30.04 19.56
C THR A 107 26.10 -28.60 20.02
N ARG A 108 27.30 -28.15 20.40
CA ARG A 108 27.54 -26.76 20.86
C ARG A 108 27.32 -25.75 19.76
N ARG A 109 27.73 -26.04 18.52
CA ARG A 109 27.51 -25.14 17.38
C ARG A 109 26.02 -25.03 17.01
N TRP A 110 25.27 -26.14 17.09
CA TRP A 110 23.82 -26.15 16.88
C TRP A 110 23.08 -25.38 17.97
N GLN A 111 23.52 -25.51 19.24
CA GLN A 111 22.98 -24.68 20.34
C GLN A 111 23.20 -23.20 20.10
N ALA A 112 24.44 -22.79 19.75
CA ALA A 112 24.75 -21.40 19.44
C ALA A 112 23.95 -20.86 18.22
N LEU A 113 23.75 -21.71 17.19
CA LEU A 113 22.91 -21.37 16.06
C LEU A 113 21.45 -21.20 16.49
N ALA A 114 20.90 -22.13 17.27
CA ALA A 114 19.53 -22.09 17.75
C ALA A 114 19.26 -20.87 18.64
N GLU A 115 20.21 -20.52 19.53
CA GLU A 115 20.14 -19.36 20.40
C GLU A 115 20.08 -18.06 19.60
N VAL A 116 20.98 -17.88 18.65
CA VAL A 116 21.04 -16.65 17.82
C VAL A 116 19.80 -16.52 16.91
N LEU A 117 19.21 -17.64 16.49
CA LEU A 117 17.98 -17.64 15.67
C LEU A 117 16.70 -17.56 16.52
N GLY A 118 16.80 -17.69 17.85
CA GLY A 118 15.65 -17.75 18.74
C GLY A 118 14.75 -18.97 18.48
N GLN A 119 15.34 -20.10 18.08
CA GLN A 119 14.64 -21.33 17.74
C GLN A 119 15.03 -22.46 18.69
N ASP A 120 14.16 -23.46 18.81
CA ASP A 120 14.45 -24.68 19.54
C ASP A 120 15.49 -25.52 18.78
N VAL A 121 16.53 -26.03 19.48
CA VAL A 121 17.67 -26.71 18.86
C VAL A 121 17.27 -28.02 18.19
N ASP A 122 16.37 -28.79 18.81
CA ASP A 122 15.97 -30.10 18.27
C ASP A 122 15.12 -29.93 17.01
N LYS A 123 14.22 -28.90 17.01
CA LYS A 123 13.44 -28.56 15.83
C LYS A 123 14.33 -28.04 14.69
N LEU A 124 15.36 -27.26 15.02
CA LEU A 124 16.30 -26.74 14.03
C LEU A 124 17.12 -27.86 13.39
N ILE A 125 17.66 -28.80 14.20
CA ILE A 125 18.39 -30.00 13.72
C ILE A 125 17.47 -30.86 12.86
N LYS A 126 16.27 -31.17 13.33
CA LYS A 126 15.28 -31.94 12.56
C LYS A 126 14.96 -31.32 11.22
N LYS A 127 14.85 -29.99 11.17
CA LYS A 127 14.62 -29.25 9.93
C LYS A 127 15.82 -29.32 8.98
N ALA A 128 17.04 -29.16 9.53
CA ALA A 128 18.31 -29.23 8.80
C ALA A 128 18.64 -30.63 8.25
N SER A 129 18.11 -31.67 8.87
CA SER A 129 18.35 -33.09 8.53
C SER A 129 17.23 -33.72 7.71
N ASN A 130 16.39 -32.93 7.04
CA ASN A 130 15.27 -33.45 6.24
C ASN A 130 15.77 -34.10 4.95
N GLU A 131 15.92 -35.43 4.96
CA GLU A 131 16.46 -36.22 3.86
C GLU A 131 15.68 -36.14 2.54
N ASN A 132 14.42 -35.70 2.58
CA ASN A 132 13.59 -35.55 1.40
C ASN A 132 13.93 -34.28 0.58
N SER A 133 14.89 -33.46 1.02
CA SER A 133 15.26 -32.22 0.37
C SER A 133 16.78 -32.04 0.33
N LYS A 134 17.27 -31.47 -0.76
CA LYS A 134 18.68 -31.04 -0.88
C LYS A 134 18.91 -29.59 -0.40
N PHE A 135 17.83 -28.84 -0.15
CA PHE A 135 17.88 -27.44 0.23
C PHE A 135 16.76 -27.14 1.23
N VAL A 136 17.11 -26.59 2.40
CA VAL A 136 16.15 -26.23 3.44
C VAL A 136 16.53 -24.91 4.06
N TYR A 137 15.68 -23.89 3.93
CA TYR A 137 15.89 -22.63 4.66
C TYR A 137 15.75 -22.84 6.17
N LEU A 138 16.77 -22.50 6.94
CA LEU A 138 16.70 -22.45 8.40
C LEU A 138 16.09 -21.15 8.88
N GLN A 139 16.58 -20.04 8.35
CA GLN A 139 16.06 -18.69 8.61
C GLN A 139 16.29 -17.79 7.40
N ARG A 140 15.29 -16.99 7.06
CA ARG A 140 15.38 -16.03 5.95
C ARG A 140 15.51 -14.60 6.48
N GLN A 141 16.01 -13.71 5.65
CA GLN A 141 16.07 -12.26 5.87
C GLN A 141 16.80 -11.87 7.17
N VAL A 142 17.88 -12.58 7.51
CA VAL A 142 18.72 -12.24 8.65
C VAL A 142 19.65 -11.07 8.34
N SER A 143 20.03 -10.31 9.38
CA SER A 143 20.96 -9.21 9.23
C SER A 143 22.36 -9.68 8.81
N PRO A 144 23.15 -8.85 8.11
CA PRO A 144 24.55 -9.19 7.76
C PRO A 144 25.41 -9.54 8.98
N ALA A 145 25.17 -8.93 10.13
CA ALA A 145 25.89 -9.24 11.38
C ALA A 145 25.58 -10.65 11.87
N MET A 146 24.28 -11.06 11.90
CA MET A 146 23.86 -12.40 12.25
C MET A 146 24.42 -13.43 11.27
N ALA A 147 24.38 -13.14 9.97
CA ALA A 147 24.95 -14.00 8.94
C ALA A 147 26.46 -14.22 9.13
N THR A 148 27.21 -13.17 9.48
CA THR A 148 28.63 -13.28 9.79
C THR A 148 28.90 -14.18 11.00
N PHE A 149 28.10 -14.04 12.06
CA PHE A 149 28.18 -14.91 13.22
C PHE A 149 27.95 -16.38 12.83
N VAL A 150 26.87 -16.67 12.08
CA VAL A 150 26.54 -18.03 11.62
C VAL A 150 27.65 -18.60 10.74
N LYS A 151 28.23 -17.81 9.83
CA LYS A 151 29.38 -18.22 9.01
C LYS A 151 30.57 -18.66 9.87
N ASN A 152 30.82 -17.95 10.97
CA ASN A 152 31.94 -18.23 11.88
C ASN A 152 31.72 -19.50 12.72
N LEU A 153 30.47 -19.99 12.86
CA LEU A 153 30.19 -21.27 13.50
C LEU A 153 30.74 -22.46 12.70
N LYS A 154 30.96 -22.28 11.39
CA LYS A 154 31.51 -23.30 10.48
C LYS A 154 30.81 -24.67 10.59
N ILE A 155 29.48 -24.68 10.69
CA ILE A 155 28.67 -25.91 10.71
C ILE A 155 28.67 -26.51 9.29
N PRO A 156 29.19 -27.74 9.10
CA PRO A 156 29.16 -28.39 7.79
C PRO A 156 27.73 -28.54 7.28
N GLY A 157 27.51 -28.18 6.00
CA GLY A 157 26.18 -28.24 5.40
C GLY A 157 25.28 -27.05 5.70
N VAL A 158 25.73 -26.04 6.47
CA VAL A 158 25.01 -24.78 6.68
C VAL A 158 25.67 -23.69 5.86
N TYR A 159 24.87 -23.03 5.04
CA TYR A 159 25.34 -22.03 4.08
C TYR A 159 24.52 -20.75 4.15
N LEU A 160 25.03 -19.70 3.52
CA LEU A 160 24.40 -18.39 3.37
C LEU A 160 24.14 -18.08 1.90
N VAL A 161 22.99 -17.48 1.62
CA VAL A 161 22.68 -16.91 0.31
C VAL A 161 22.24 -15.45 0.46
N ASN A 162 22.55 -14.60 -0.52
CA ASN A 162 22.13 -13.21 -0.52
C ASN A 162 20.63 -13.14 -0.72
N GLU A 163 19.99 -12.29 0.06
CA GLU A 163 18.59 -11.89 -0.05
C GLU A 163 18.45 -10.39 0.17
N SER A 164 17.30 -9.85 -0.15
CA SER A 164 16.86 -8.52 0.27
C SER A 164 15.80 -8.62 1.37
N ARG A 165 15.71 -7.55 2.13
CA ARG A 165 14.60 -7.36 3.06
C ARG A 165 13.99 -6.00 2.81
N ARG A 166 12.68 -5.97 2.55
CA ARG A 166 11.94 -4.72 2.44
C ARG A 166 11.81 -4.06 3.81
N TYR A 167 12.13 -2.79 3.89
CA TYR A 167 12.07 -1.99 5.11
C TYR A 167 11.22 -0.74 4.89
N TYR A 168 10.40 -0.40 5.87
CA TYR A 168 9.41 0.68 5.84
C TYR A 168 9.72 1.69 6.95
N PRO A 169 10.49 2.76 6.68
CA PRO A 169 10.93 3.72 7.70
C PRO A 169 9.77 4.40 8.43
N ALA A 170 8.69 4.73 7.70
CA ALA A 170 7.52 5.40 8.25
C ALA A 170 6.65 4.52 9.17
N GLY A 171 6.91 3.22 9.23
CA GLY A 171 6.24 2.27 10.13
C GLY A 171 4.72 2.30 10.03
N GLU A 172 4.04 2.42 11.18
CA GLU A 172 2.58 2.38 11.28
C GLU A 172 1.87 3.54 10.54
N ALA A 173 2.52 4.70 10.40
CA ALA A 173 1.89 5.89 9.86
C ALA A 173 1.54 5.74 8.36
N SER A 174 2.40 5.09 7.58
CA SER A 174 2.21 4.92 6.14
C SER A 174 1.83 3.49 5.72
N ALA A 175 1.63 2.58 6.68
CA ALA A 175 1.42 1.16 6.43
C ALA A 175 0.25 0.85 5.49
N HIS A 176 -0.86 1.57 5.60
CA HIS A 176 -2.04 1.34 4.75
C HIS A 176 -1.89 1.89 3.33
N VAL A 177 -1.08 2.93 3.15
CA VAL A 177 -0.79 3.51 1.82
C VAL A 177 0.25 2.66 1.11
N VAL A 178 1.42 2.51 1.75
CA VAL A 178 2.55 1.81 1.16
C VAL A 178 2.27 0.31 1.03
N GLY A 179 1.62 -0.27 2.03
CA GLY A 179 1.42 -1.71 2.09
C GLY A 179 2.67 -2.45 2.56
N PHE A 180 2.85 -3.67 2.08
CA PHE A 180 3.99 -4.52 2.41
C PHE A 180 4.18 -5.65 1.40
N THR A 181 5.39 -6.22 1.38
CA THR A 181 5.73 -7.42 0.59
C THR A 181 5.70 -8.69 1.45
N ASN A 182 5.61 -9.85 0.80
CA ASN A 182 5.91 -11.13 1.42
C ASN A 182 7.44 -11.35 1.58
N VAL A 183 7.84 -12.55 2.01
CA VAL A 183 9.26 -12.91 2.18
C VAL A 183 9.98 -13.07 0.82
N ASP A 184 9.25 -13.26 -0.26
CA ASP A 184 9.76 -13.41 -1.62
C ASP A 184 9.75 -12.07 -2.39
N ASP A 185 9.59 -10.96 -1.66
CA ASP A 185 9.59 -9.58 -2.16
C ASP A 185 8.43 -9.23 -3.11
N GLN A 186 7.34 -10.04 -3.09
CA GLN A 186 6.12 -9.77 -3.84
C GLN A 186 5.18 -8.86 -3.04
N GLY A 187 4.59 -7.87 -3.70
CA GLY A 187 3.64 -6.94 -3.09
C GLY A 187 2.32 -7.63 -2.69
N ILE A 188 1.89 -7.43 -1.44
CA ILE A 188 0.68 -8.06 -0.89
C ILE A 188 -0.44 -7.06 -0.68
N GLU A 189 -0.14 -5.84 -0.27
CA GLU A 189 -1.10 -4.76 0.02
C GLU A 189 -0.57 -3.40 -0.43
N GLY A 190 -1.47 -2.42 -0.58
CA GLY A 190 -1.15 -1.02 -0.85
C GLY A 190 -0.44 -0.78 -2.18
N ILE A 191 0.39 0.25 -2.21
CA ILE A 191 1.21 0.61 -3.39
C ILE A 191 2.17 -0.51 -3.76
N GLU A 192 2.72 -1.24 -2.79
CA GLU A 192 3.57 -2.41 -3.04
C GLU A 192 2.89 -3.44 -3.93
N LYS A 193 1.58 -3.68 -3.74
CA LYS A 193 0.81 -4.62 -4.56
C LYS A 193 0.34 -4.00 -5.87
N LEU A 194 -0.16 -2.77 -5.82
CA LEU A 194 -0.71 -2.09 -6.99
C LEU A 194 0.34 -1.93 -8.09
N TYR A 195 1.58 -1.65 -7.69
CA TYR A 195 2.71 -1.42 -8.59
C TYR A 195 3.77 -2.53 -8.50
N ASP A 196 3.36 -3.77 -8.16
CA ASP A 196 4.29 -4.88 -7.98
C ASP A 196 5.17 -5.11 -9.21
N GLU A 197 4.59 -5.10 -10.39
CA GLU A 197 5.31 -5.29 -11.66
C GLU A 197 6.31 -4.17 -11.98
N TYR A 198 6.03 -2.93 -11.56
CA TYR A 198 6.94 -1.79 -11.75
C TYR A 198 8.09 -1.80 -10.75
N LEU A 199 7.77 -2.13 -9.51
CA LEU A 199 8.74 -2.17 -8.42
C LEU A 199 9.65 -3.40 -8.49
N SER A 200 9.13 -4.52 -9.05
CA SER A 200 9.87 -5.78 -9.13
C SER A 200 11.00 -5.70 -10.15
N ALA A 201 12.14 -6.21 -9.75
CA ALA A 201 13.31 -6.38 -10.60
C ALA A 201 13.48 -7.86 -10.95
N THR A 202 13.88 -8.14 -12.17
CA THR A 202 14.42 -9.45 -12.55
C THR A 202 15.90 -9.29 -12.82
N PRO A 203 16.76 -10.09 -12.16
CA PRO A 203 18.20 -9.98 -12.37
C PRO A 203 18.58 -10.38 -13.79
N ASP A 204 19.61 -9.73 -14.35
CA ASP A 204 20.29 -10.29 -15.53
C ASP A 204 20.80 -11.69 -15.19
N SER A 205 20.51 -12.64 -16.05
CA SER A 205 20.98 -14.01 -15.94
C SER A 205 22.03 -14.30 -16.99
N ARG A 206 23.17 -14.85 -16.56
CA ARG A 206 24.23 -15.29 -17.47
C ARG A 206 24.61 -16.74 -17.18
N THR A 207 24.37 -17.60 -18.15
CA THR A 207 24.87 -18.98 -18.11
C THR A 207 26.32 -18.99 -18.58
N ILE A 208 27.25 -19.22 -17.66
CA ILE A 208 28.68 -19.24 -17.93
C ILE A 208 29.23 -20.64 -17.80
N ARG A 209 30.16 -21.01 -18.70
CA ARG A 209 30.98 -22.22 -18.58
C ARG A 209 32.27 -21.91 -17.83
N ARG A 210 32.60 -22.74 -16.82
CA ARG A 210 33.85 -22.62 -16.06
C ARG A 210 34.78 -23.79 -16.32
N ASP A 211 36.09 -23.49 -16.29
CA ASP A 211 37.13 -24.54 -16.31
C ASP A 211 37.26 -25.24 -14.93
N ALA A 212 38.09 -26.28 -14.88
CA ALA A 212 38.36 -27.01 -13.63
C ALA A 212 38.99 -26.14 -12.52
N LYS A 213 39.52 -24.97 -12.83
CA LYS A 213 40.07 -23.98 -11.90
C LYS A 213 39.03 -22.90 -11.51
N GLY A 214 37.79 -23.03 -11.99
CA GLY A 214 36.71 -22.10 -11.70
C GLY A 214 36.72 -20.79 -12.50
N ARG A 215 37.61 -20.64 -13.50
CA ARG A 215 37.68 -19.45 -14.34
C ARG A 215 36.61 -19.53 -15.43
N GLN A 216 35.97 -18.40 -15.73
CA GLN A 216 34.99 -18.28 -16.80
C GLN A 216 35.71 -18.46 -18.17
N VAL A 217 35.23 -19.40 -18.98
CA VAL A 217 35.75 -19.69 -20.30
C VAL A 217 34.84 -19.11 -21.38
N GLU A 218 33.52 -19.20 -21.18
CA GLU A 218 32.54 -18.85 -22.20
C GLU A 218 31.24 -18.36 -21.53
N ILE A 219 30.53 -17.43 -22.19
CA ILE A 219 29.16 -17.06 -21.88
C ILE A 219 28.29 -17.74 -22.94
N LEU A 220 27.43 -18.68 -22.51
CA LEU A 220 26.58 -19.43 -23.43
C LEU A 220 25.27 -18.75 -23.70
N GLU A 221 24.71 -18.09 -22.67
CA GLU A 221 23.43 -17.44 -22.73
C GLU A 221 23.44 -16.21 -21.81
N GLN A 222 22.83 -15.14 -22.28
CA GLN A 222 22.63 -13.93 -21.50
C GLN A 222 21.18 -13.51 -21.68
N GLU A 223 20.44 -13.49 -20.59
CA GLU A 223 19.09 -12.93 -20.52
C GLU A 223 19.18 -11.58 -19.82
N GLU A 224 18.64 -10.56 -20.47
CA GLU A 224 18.51 -9.23 -19.87
C GLU A 224 17.37 -9.25 -18.86
N GLY A 225 17.65 -8.80 -17.66
CA GLY A 225 16.67 -8.64 -16.62
C GLY A 225 15.79 -7.41 -16.83
N LYS A 226 14.92 -7.15 -15.87
CA LYS A 226 14.10 -5.94 -15.82
C LYS A 226 14.59 -5.07 -14.68
N ASP A 227 14.99 -3.85 -15.00
CA ASP A 227 15.33 -2.85 -14.00
C ASP A 227 14.08 -2.42 -13.22
N PRO A 228 14.19 -2.29 -11.89
CA PRO A 228 13.10 -1.82 -11.06
C PRO A 228 12.84 -0.34 -11.30
N GLN A 229 11.58 0.07 -11.25
CA GLN A 229 11.20 1.47 -11.31
C GLN A 229 10.88 2.00 -9.92
N ASN A 230 11.30 3.22 -9.61
CA ASN A 230 10.96 3.90 -8.38
C ASN A 230 9.59 4.58 -8.52
N ILE A 231 8.85 4.64 -7.42
CA ILE A 231 7.53 5.30 -7.36
C ILE A 231 7.60 6.43 -6.36
N GLN A 232 7.22 7.62 -6.81
CA GLN A 232 7.04 8.78 -5.95
C GLN A 232 5.55 9.00 -5.67
N LEU A 233 5.20 9.08 -4.40
CA LEU A 233 3.84 9.33 -3.95
C LEU A 233 3.56 10.83 -3.79
N THR A 234 2.28 11.20 -3.85
CA THR A 234 1.82 12.55 -3.51
C THR A 234 1.81 12.81 -2.00
N ILE A 235 1.91 11.75 -1.21
CA ILE A 235 1.97 11.81 0.27
C ILE A 235 3.14 12.67 0.71
N ASP A 236 2.91 13.55 1.69
CA ASP A 236 3.94 14.23 2.46
C ASP A 236 4.10 13.51 3.80
N GLN A 237 5.27 12.91 4.02
CA GLN A 237 5.52 12.09 5.22
C GLN A 237 5.35 12.87 6.53
N ARG A 238 5.58 14.18 6.53
CA ARG A 238 5.40 15.05 7.70
C ARG A 238 3.92 15.19 8.04
N ILE A 239 3.08 15.43 7.02
CA ILE A 239 1.62 15.55 7.15
C ILE A 239 1.02 14.18 7.50
N GLN A 240 1.48 13.11 6.87
CA GLN A 240 1.06 11.73 7.15
C GLN A 240 1.32 11.34 8.61
N ALA A 241 2.53 11.60 9.10
CA ALA A 241 2.91 11.30 10.49
C ALA A 241 2.12 12.13 11.51
N LEU A 242 1.92 13.42 11.21
CA LEU A 242 1.10 14.33 12.01
C LEU A 242 -0.36 13.81 12.09
N ALA A 243 -0.99 13.59 10.94
CA ALA A 243 -2.38 13.14 10.87
C ALA A 243 -2.56 11.78 11.58
N TYR A 244 -1.60 10.87 11.43
CA TYR A 244 -1.62 9.57 12.13
C TYR A 244 -1.54 9.74 13.65
N ARG A 245 -0.65 10.59 14.15
CA ARG A 245 -0.50 10.84 15.58
C ARG A 245 -1.78 11.41 16.20
N GLU A 246 -2.35 12.44 15.58
CA GLU A 246 -3.59 13.08 16.04
C GLU A 246 -4.77 12.09 16.01
N LEU A 247 -4.91 11.33 14.93
CA LEU A 247 -5.95 10.31 14.81
C LEU A 247 -5.81 9.19 15.85
N LYS A 248 -4.58 8.65 16.00
CA LYS A 248 -4.30 7.56 16.96
C LYS A 248 -4.62 8.01 18.40
N SER A 249 -4.23 9.23 18.75
CA SER A 249 -4.52 9.83 20.04
C SER A 249 -6.03 9.98 20.28
N ALA A 250 -6.76 10.49 19.28
CA ALA A 250 -8.20 10.66 19.37
C ALA A 250 -8.96 9.32 19.47
N VAL A 251 -8.59 8.32 18.64
CA VAL A 251 -9.19 6.98 18.69
C VAL A 251 -8.99 6.35 20.07
N HIS A 252 -7.82 6.53 20.67
CA HIS A 252 -7.54 6.05 22.02
C HIS A 252 -8.33 6.83 23.08
N PHE A 253 -8.30 8.16 23.04
CA PHE A 253 -8.95 9.04 24.01
C PHE A 253 -10.47 8.82 24.05
N TYR A 254 -11.12 8.78 22.88
CA TYR A 254 -12.56 8.53 22.78
C TYR A 254 -12.93 7.05 22.87
N ARG A 255 -11.96 6.16 23.07
CA ARG A 255 -12.13 4.69 23.06
C ARG A 255 -12.92 4.23 21.83
N ALA A 256 -12.66 4.86 20.70
CA ALA A 256 -13.33 4.56 19.44
C ALA A 256 -12.82 3.24 18.85
N THR A 257 -13.66 2.58 18.08
CA THR A 257 -13.30 1.31 17.42
C THR A 257 -12.28 1.53 16.30
N SER A 258 -12.38 2.65 15.60
CA SER A 258 -11.46 3.03 14.52
C SER A 258 -11.65 4.49 14.11
N GLY A 259 -10.79 4.96 13.23
CA GLY A 259 -10.93 6.25 12.58
C GLY A 259 -10.07 6.33 11.32
N SER A 260 -10.34 7.36 10.50
CA SER A 260 -9.55 7.69 9.32
C SER A 260 -9.45 9.21 9.13
N VAL A 261 -8.34 9.65 8.53
CA VAL A 261 -8.15 11.04 8.10
C VAL A 261 -7.63 11.03 6.68
N VAL A 262 -8.19 11.90 5.85
CA VAL A 262 -7.70 12.18 4.49
C VAL A 262 -7.43 13.67 4.39
N VAL A 263 -6.27 14.03 3.86
CA VAL A 263 -5.87 15.41 3.52
C VAL A 263 -5.61 15.46 2.02
N ALA A 264 -6.34 16.28 1.31
CA ALA A 264 -6.21 16.46 -0.13
C ALA A 264 -5.90 17.92 -0.47
N ASP A 265 -5.04 18.14 -1.44
CA ASP A 265 -4.85 19.39 -2.11
C ASP A 265 -6.05 19.62 -3.07
N VAL A 266 -6.76 20.73 -2.89
CA VAL A 266 -7.98 21.00 -3.68
C VAL A 266 -7.68 21.37 -5.12
N ASN A 267 -6.50 21.94 -5.40
CA ASN A 267 -6.12 22.46 -6.72
C ASN A 267 -5.56 21.36 -7.62
N THR A 268 -4.84 20.38 -7.05
CA THR A 268 -4.18 19.29 -7.79
C THR A 268 -4.92 17.95 -7.69
N GLY A 269 -5.78 17.77 -6.69
CA GLY A 269 -6.39 16.48 -6.34
C GLY A 269 -5.41 15.48 -5.74
N GLU A 270 -4.21 15.92 -5.35
CA GLU A 270 -3.21 15.09 -4.71
C GLU A 270 -3.57 14.77 -3.27
N ILE A 271 -3.43 13.51 -2.88
CA ILE A 271 -3.59 13.09 -1.50
C ILE A 271 -2.28 13.30 -0.74
N LEU A 272 -2.26 14.28 0.15
CA LEU A 272 -1.11 14.62 0.97
C LEU A 272 -0.97 13.72 2.20
N ALA A 273 -2.09 13.22 2.71
CA ALA A 273 -2.11 12.22 3.77
C ALA A 273 -3.38 11.37 3.72
N MET A 274 -3.22 10.07 4.00
CA MET A 274 -4.31 9.12 4.18
C MET A 274 -3.94 8.14 5.30
N VAL A 275 -4.56 8.29 6.46
CA VAL A 275 -4.22 7.54 7.66
C VAL A 275 -5.43 6.83 8.26
N ASN A 276 -5.18 5.68 8.88
CA ASN A 276 -6.18 4.90 9.58
C ASN A 276 -5.69 4.50 10.97
N SER A 277 -6.61 4.38 11.91
CA SER A 277 -6.37 3.80 13.23
C SER A 277 -7.50 2.81 13.55
N PRO A 278 -7.21 1.60 14.07
CA PRO A 278 -5.89 1.06 14.37
C PRO A 278 -5.06 0.76 13.12
N SER A 279 -3.73 0.79 13.25
CA SER A 279 -2.76 0.45 12.23
C SER A 279 -1.86 -0.70 12.67
N PHE A 280 -0.86 -1.03 11.85
CA PHE A 280 0.09 -2.11 12.08
C PHE A 280 1.50 -1.69 11.66
N ASN A 281 2.52 -2.35 12.22
CA ASN A 281 3.89 -2.14 11.76
C ASN A 281 4.22 -3.11 10.61
N PRO A 282 4.46 -2.64 9.37
CA PRO A 282 4.75 -3.50 8.23
C PRO A 282 6.09 -4.24 8.38
N ASN A 283 7.02 -3.73 9.20
CA ASN A 283 8.29 -4.39 9.49
C ASN A 283 8.16 -5.58 10.47
N ASN A 284 7.06 -5.65 11.23
CA ASN A 284 6.78 -6.75 12.16
C ASN A 284 5.29 -7.08 12.15
N ARG A 285 4.92 -8.06 11.33
CA ARG A 285 3.52 -8.47 11.14
C ARG A 285 3.10 -9.69 11.95
N LYS A 286 3.98 -10.20 12.84
CA LYS A 286 3.66 -11.38 13.67
C LYS A 286 2.42 -11.09 14.54
N GLY A 287 1.35 -11.88 14.37
CA GLY A 287 0.12 -11.74 15.13
C GLY A 287 -0.77 -10.54 14.76
N VAL A 288 -0.50 -9.87 13.64
CA VAL A 288 -1.36 -8.76 13.16
C VAL A 288 -2.67 -9.34 12.62
N SER A 289 -3.80 -8.86 13.14
CA SER A 289 -5.12 -9.26 12.64
C SER A 289 -5.46 -8.57 11.30
N PRO A 290 -6.23 -9.22 10.41
CA PRO A 290 -6.67 -8.62 9.14
C PRO A 290 -7.39 -7.28 9.30
N ARG A 291 -8.10 -7.09 10.43
CA ARG A 291 -8.78 -5.83 10.75
C ARG A 291 -7.86 -4.62 10.85
N LYS A 292 -6.58 -4.82 11.22
CA LYS A 292 -5.58 -3.74 11.31
C LYS A 292 -4.94 -3.41 9.97
N ILE A 293 -4.96 -4.35 9.02
CA ILE A 293 -4.39 -4.18 7.67
C ILE A 293 -5.33 -3.38 6.77
N ARG A 294 -6.63 -3.49 7.01
CA ARG A 294 -7.66 -2.88 6.18
C ARG A 294 -7.52 -1.35 6.09
N ASN A 295 -7.42 -0.83 4.86
CA ASN A 295 -7.38 0.60 4.57
C ASN A 295 -8.80 1.21 4.62
N ARG A 296 -9.25 1.60 5.80
CA ARG A 296 -10.62 2.04 6.08
C ARG A 296 -11.02 3.30 5.34
N ALA A 297 -10.06 4.18 5.04
CA ALA A 297 -10.34 5.42 4.34
C ALA A 297 -10.99 5.20 2.96
N ILE A 298 -10.72 4.04 2.33
CA ILE A 298 -11.22 3.67 1.00
C ILE A 298 -12.16 2.47 1.00
N THR A 299 -12.11 1.61 2.05
CA THR A 299 -12.87 0.35 2.07
C THR A 299 -14.10 0.37 2.94
N ASP A 300 -14.15 1.23 3.97
CA ASP A 300 -15.28 1.31 4.89
C ASP A 300 -16.26 2.35 4.40
N THR A 301 -17.48 1.91 4.10
CA THR A 301 -18.57 2.79 3.71
C THR A 301 -19.49 3.08 4.92
N PHE A 302 -19.99 4.29 4.97
CA PHE A 302 -20.87 4.76 6.05
C PHE A 302 -21.85 5.80 5.52
N GLU A 303 -22.97 5.97 6.18
CA GLU A 303 -23.89 7.06 5.89
C GLU A 303 -23.28 8.40 6.36
N PRO A 304 -23.08 9.38 5.43
CA PRO A 304 -22.33 10.60 5.75
C PRO A 304 -23.08 11.56 6.70
N GLY A 305 -24.37 11.36 6.88
CA GLY A 305 -25.21 12.21 7.70
C GLY A 305 -25.11 13.68 7.26
N SER A 306 -25.13 14.59 8.22
CA SER A 306 -25.15 16.04 7.94
C SER A 306 -23.94 16.59 7.20
N SER A 307 -22.86 15.82 6.96
CA SER A 307 -21.69 16.31 6.22
C SER A 307 -21.99 16.59 4.73
N VAL A 308 -23.05 16.00 4.16
CA VAL A 308 -23.47 16.23 2.76
C VAL A 308 -24.57 17.26 2.59
N LYS A 309 -25.06 17.89 3.66
CA LYS A 309 -26.10 18.92 3.58
C LYS A 309 -25.76 20.09 2.66
N PRO A 310 -24.49 20.51 2.53
CA PRO A 310 -24.12 21.52 1.53
C PRO A 310 -24.59 21.18 0.12
N LEU A 311 -24.69 19.90 -0.26
CA LEU A 311 -25.15 19.50 -1.60
C LEU A 311 -26.61 19.84 -1.88
N ALA A 312 -27.48 19.76 -0.87
CA ALA A 312 -28.88 20.18 -1.03
C ALA A 312 -28.98 21.68 -1.28
N VAL A 313 -28.09 22.49 -0.68
CA VAL A 313 -28.00 23.93 -0.95
C VAL A 313 -27.43 24.20 -2.34
N VAL A 314 -26.32 23.51 -2.70
CA VAL A 314 -25.74 23.56 -4.04
C VAL A 314 -26.79 23.24 -5.11
N SER A 315 -27.51 22.12 -4.96
CA SER A 315 -28.53 21.71 -5.92
C SER A 315 -29.62 22.76 -6.11
N ALA A 316 -30.08 23.37 -5.02
CA ALA A 316 -31.11 24.40 -5.09
C ALA A 316 -30.61 25.72 -5.76
N LEU A 317 -29.37 26.12 -5.48
CA LEU A 317 -28.73 27.25 -6.12
C LEU A 317 -28.46 27.02 -7.61
N GLU A 318 -27.89 25.86 -7.98
CA GLU A 318 -27.61 25.52 -9.39
C GLU A 318 -28.86 25.39 -10.23
N PHE A 319 -29.92 24.81 -9.66
CA PHE A 319 -31.21 24.70 -10.35
C PHE A 319 -31.98 26.06 -10.42
N GLY A 320 -31.61 27.02 -9.58
CA GLY A 320 -32.29 28.30 -9.48
C GLY A 320 -33.63 28.26 -8.71
N SER A 321 -33.86 27.19 -7.89
CA SER A 321 -35.04 27.10 -7.00
C SER A 321 -34.85 27.87 -5.69
N ALA A 322 -33.62 28.30 -5.40
CA ALA A 322 -33.27 29.18 -4.29
C ALA A 322 -32.14 30.12 -4.69
N ASP A 323 -32.02 31.24 -3.99
CA ASP A 323 -30.94 32.22 -4.03
C ASP A 323 -30.41 32.52 -2.62
N THR A 324 -29.44 33.43 -2.51
CA THR A 324 -28.83 33.80 -1.21
C THR A 324 -29.81 34.43 -0.23
N GLU A 325 -30.88 35.08 -0.71
CA GLU A 325 -31.90 35.75 0.09
C GLU A 325 -33.06 34.82 0.46
N THR A 326 -33.05 33.59 -0.06
CA THR A 326 -34.13 32.63 0.18
C THR A 326 -34.25 32.26 1.66
N ILE A 327 -35.46 32.41 2.19
CA ILE A 327 -35.81 32.05 3.55
C ILE A 327 -36.71 30.84 3.56
N ILE A 328 -36.33 29.80 4.31
CA ILE A 328 -37.09 28.55 4.47
C ILE A 328 -37.71 28.51 5.86
N ASP A 329 -39.03 28.41 5.94
CA ASP A 329 -39.71 28.16 7.22
C ASP A 329 -39.59 26.72 7.65
N THR A 330 -38.99 26.44 8.80
CA THR A 330 -38.80 25.09 9.39
C THR A 330 -39.78 24.80 10.50
N SER A 331 -40.77 25.72 10.75
CA SER A 331 -41.78 25.50 11.76
C SER A 331 -42.72 24.31 11.43
N PRO A 332 -43.18 23.58 12.40
CA PRO A 332 -42.99 23.69 13.85
C PRO A 332 -41.80 22.85 14.37
N GLY A 333 -40.78 22.56 13.56
CA GLY A 333 -39.63 21.72 13.91
C GLY A 333 -39.82 20.26 13.51
N TRP A 334 -40.89 19.93 12.81
CA TRP A 334 -41.13 18.64 12.18
C TRP A 334 -41.96 18.77 10.91
N ARG A 335 -41.83 17.82 10.00
CA ARG A 335 -42.57 17.78 8.74
C ARG A 335 -42.98 16.34 8.41
N ARG A 336 -44.22 16.10 8.12
CA ARG A 336 -44.75 14.82 7.66
C ARG A 336 -44.56 14.70 6.14
N LEU A 337 -44.01 13.58 5.69
CA LEU A 337 -43.85 13.23 4.29
C LEU A 337 -44.37 11.80 4.09
N GLY A 338 -45.61 11.70 3.61
CA GLY A 338 -46.31 10.40 3.59
C GLY A 338 -46.52 9.85 5.01
N GLY A 339 -46.12 8.59 5.22
CA GLY A 339 -46.22 7.92 6.54
C GLY A 339 -45.10 8.25 7.51
N SER A 340 -44.07 9.01 7.10
CA SER A 340 -42.84 9.27 7.87
C SER A 340 -42.72 10.74 8.26
N ILE A 341 -41.89 11.01 9.29
CA ILE A 341 -41.68 12.37 9.82
C ILE A 341 -40.19 12.72 9.79
N VAL A 342 -39.86 13.86 9.17
CA VAL A 342 -38.55 14.52 9.29
C VAL A 342 -38.61 15.49 10.45
N ARG A 343 -37.53 15.53 11.27
CA ARG A 343 -37.47 16.40 12.48
C ARG A 343 -36.14 17.15 12.52
N ASP A 344 -36.20 18.39 12.97
CA ASP A 344 -35.05 19.11 13.50
C ASP A 344 -34.90 18.84 14.99
N SER A 345 -33.76 19.18 15.58
CA SER A 345 -33.52 19.05 17.03
C SER A 345 -34.42 19.96 17.85
N ARG A 346 -34.91 21.06 17.25
CA ARG A 346 -35.90 21.98 17.81
C ARG A 346 -36.59 22.75 16.69
N ASN A 347 -37.60 23.54 17.04
CA ASN A 347 -38.18 24.51 16.11
C ASN A 347 -37.21 25.67 15.91
N TYR A 348 -36.76 25.90 14.71
CA TYR A 348 -35.86 27.02 14.34
C TYR A 348 -36.61 28.19 13.69
N GLY A 349 -37.90 28.04 13.33
CA GLY A 349 -38.62 29.04 12.60
C GLY A 349 -38.13 29.26 11.18
N LYS A 350 -38.03 30.51 10.75
CA LYS A 350 -37.54 30.89 9.43
C LYS A 350 -36.01 30.95 9.42
N LEU A 351 -35.37 30.29 8.47
CA LEU A 351 -33.92 30.21 8.33
C LEU A 351 -33.49 30.63 6.92
N THR A 352 -32.40 31.39 6.82
CA THR A 352 -31.67 31.60 5.58
C THR A 352 -30.90 30.32 5.20
N LEU A 353 -30.37 30.19 3.97
CA LEU A 353 -29.56 29.07 3.54
C LEU A 353 -28.32 28.88 4.44
N GLN A 354 -27.66 29.98 4.79
CA GLN A 354 -26.53 29.97 5.74
C GLN A 354 -26.94 29.42 7.11
N GLN A 355 -28.08 29.81 7.62
CA GLN A 355 -28.61 29.34 8.91
C GLN A 355 -29.00 27.85 8.85
N ILE A 356 -29.52 27.38 7.71
CA ILE A 356 -29.81 25.95 7.48
C ILE A 356 -28.53 25.11 7.63
N ILE A 357 -27.42 25.56 7.02
CA ILE A 357 -26.10 24.90 7.12
C ILE A 357 -25.58 25.02 8.56
N LYS A 358 -25.59 26.22 9.17
CA LYS A 358 -25.12 26.53 10.53
C LYS A 358 -25.80 25.68 11.59
N LYS A 359 -27.15 25.65 11.56
CA LYS A 359 -27.98 24.90 12.52
C LYS A 359 -28.14 23.44 12.16
N SER A 360 -27.65 23.05 10.98
CA SER A 360 -27.79 21.70 10.45
C SER A 360 -29.25 21.22 10.38
N SER A 361 -30.17 22.09 9.88
CA SER A 361 -31.59 21.79 9.80
C SER A 361 -31.88 20.68 8.78
N ASN A 362 -32.53 19.60 9.22
CA ASN A 362 -33.02 18.53 8.35
C ASN A 362 -34.22 18.99 7.53
N ILE A 363 -35.09 19.79 8.13
CA ILE A 363 -36.29 20.31 7.47
C ILE A 363 -35.88 21.30 6.38
N GLY A 364 -34.92 22.19 6.66
CA GLY A 364 -34.43 23.15 5.68
C GLY A 364 -33.84 22.46 4.45
N THR A 365 -32.91 21.52 4.65
CA THR A 365 -32.32 20.78 3.52
C THR A 365 -33.33 19.87 2.81
N SER A 366 -34.26 19.27 3.54
CA SER A 366 -35.38 18.50 2.93
C SER A 366 -36.25 19.34 2.00
N LYS A 367 -36.56 20.59 2.39
CA LYS A 367 -37.36 21.51 1.56
C LYS A 367 -36.59 21.90 0.30
N LEU A 368 -35.29 22.21 0.42
CA LEU A 368 -34.42 22.52 -0.71
C LEU A 368 -34.28 21.34 -1.67
N ALA A 369 -34.02 20.13 -1.19
CA ALA A 369 -33.92 18.95 -2.02
C ALA A 369 -35.22 18.62 -2.75
N LEU A 370 -36.37 18.91 -2.17
CA LEU A 370 -37.69 18.71 -2.76
C LEU A 370 -38.14 19.89 -3.66
N SER A 371 -37.39 20.99 -3.73
CA SER A 371 -37.66 22.09 -4.65
C SER A 371 -36.97 21.93 -6.01
N VAL A 372 -36.13 20.91 -6.16
CA VAL A 372 -35.46 20.56 -7.42
C VAL A 372 -36.02 19.23 -7.96
N PRO A 373 -35.95 18.99 -9.29
CA PRO A 373 -36.26 17.69 -9.86
C PRO A 373 -35.37 16.59 -9.25
N LYS A 374 -35.94 15.40 -9.08
CA LYS A 374 -35.23 14.26 -8.50
C LYS A 374 -33.93 13.94 -9.25
N GLU A 375 -33.99 13.91 -10.57
CA GLU A 375 -32.87 13.62 -11.46
C GLU A 375 -31.73 14.62 -11.22
N PHE A 376 -32.06 15.92 -11.17
CA PHE A 376 -31.07 16.98 -10.93
C PHE A 376 -30.39 16.85 -9.54
N LEU A 377 -31.17 16.48 -8.50
CA LEU A 377 -30.61 16.23 -7.17
C LEU A 377 -29.64 15.06 -7.21
N LEU A 378 -30.02 13.94 -7.84
CA LEU A 378 -29.18 12.74 -7.93
C LEU A 378 -27.91 12.99 -8.75
N ASP A 379 -28.05 13.68 -9.90
CA ASP A 379 -26.92 14.08 -10.75
C ASP A 379 -25.95 14.97 -9.98
N THR A 380 -26.43 15.90 -9.15
CA THR A 380 -25.57 16.72 -8.28
C THR A 380 -24.72 15.84 -7.34
N TYR A 381 -25.33 14.84 -6.68
CA TYR A 381 -24.58 13.94 -5.79
C TYR A 381 -23.55 13.10 -6.56
N TYR A 382 -23.90 12.60 -7.74
CA TYR A 382 -23.01 11.85 -8.60
C TYR A 382 -21.84 12.73 -9.09
N ASN A 383 -22.16 13.90 -9.64
CA ASN A 383 -21.15 14.83 -10.16
C ASN A 383 -20.21 15.33 -9.07
N MET A 384 -20.71 15.52 -7.85
CA MET A 384 -19.89 15.83 -6.67
C MET A 384 -19.09 14.64 -6.14
N GLY A 385 -19.11 13.52 -6.84
CA GLY A 385 -18.17 12.41 -6.64
C GLY A 385 -18.56 11.39 -5.57
N LEU A 386 -19.80 11.32 -5.11
CA LEU A 386 -20.18 10.44 -3.99
C LEU A 386 -20.58 9.00 -4.40
N MET A 387 -20.72 8.68 -5.67
CA MET A 387 -21.26 7.39 -6.14
C MET A 387 -20.32 6.71 -7.14
N SER A 388 -19.03 7.01 -7.07
CA SER A 388 -18.00 6.41 -7.93
C SER A 388 -16.66 6.36 -7.22
N GLU A 389 -15.76 5.50 -7.69
CA GLU A 389 -14.36 5.48 -7.27
C GLU A 389 -13.71 6.84 -7.48
N THR A 390 -12.71 7.18 -6.67
CA THR A 390 -12.18 8.53 -6.60
C THR A 390 -11.07 8.81 -7.61
N GLY A 391 -10.54 7.77 -8.27
CA GLY A 391 -9.47 7.85 -9.24
C GLY A 391 -8.09 7.49 -8.69
N THR A 392 -7.99 7.15 -7.40
CA THR A 392 -6.73 6.70 -6.79
C THR A 392 -6.29 5.32 -7.26
N ASN A 393 -7.19 4.53 -7.83
CA ASN A 393 -7.01 3.15 -8.27
C ASN A 393 -6.47 2.21 -7.17
N LEU A 394 -6.58 2.60 -5.91
CA LEU A 394 -6.13 1.78 -4.80
C LEU A 394 -6.95 0.51 -4.68
N ILE A 395 -6.29 -0.61 -4.41
CA ILE A 395 -6.92 -1.92 -4.34
C ILE A 395 -7.96 -1.95 -3.21
N GLY A 396 -9.18 -2.34 -3.57
CA GLY A 396 -10.31 -2.43 -2.64
C GLY A 396 -11.05 -1.12 -2.41
N GLU A 397 -10.75 -0.07 -3.17
CA GLU A 397 -11.53 1.17 -3.15
C GLU A 397 -13.01 0.88 -3.42
N GLN A 398 -13.89 1.47 -2.62
CA GLN A 398 -15.32 1.33 -2.74
C GLN A 398 -15.93 2.57 -3.39
N GLY A 399 -16.76 2.36 -4.41
CA GLY A 399 -17.51 3.43 -5.08
C GLY A 399 -18.69 3.99 -4.27
N GLY A 400 -18.83 3.53 -3.00
CA GLY A 400 -20.01 3.85 -2.20
C GLY A 400 -21.20 2.93 -2.52
N LEU A 401 -22.27 3.10 -1.76
CA LEU A 401 -23.52 2.38 -2.00
C LEU A 401 -24.62 3.40 -2.19
N PHE A 402 -25.30 3.30 -3.29
CA PHE A 402 -26.49 4.05 -3.61
C PHE A 402 -27.56 3.09 -4.14
N ASN A 403 -28.71 3.09 -3.47
CA ASN A 403 -29.79 2.22 -3.90
C ASN A 403 -30.57 2.91 -5.03
N GLU A 404 -30.29 2.56 -6.28
CA GLU A 404 -31.04 3.01 -7.44
C GLU A 404 -32.45 2.42 -7.40
N GLN A 405 -33.36 3.16 -6.80
CA GLN A 405 -34.77 2.77 -6.78
C GLN A 405 -35.49 3.29 -8.02
N ARG A 406 -36.31 2.46 -8.62
CA ARG A 406 -37.17 2.88 -9.72
C ARG A 406 -38.14 4.00 -9.33
N ARG A 407 -38.56 4.05 -8.08
CA ARG A 407 -39.46 5.08 -7.54
C ARG A 407 -38.94 5.56 -6.19
N TRP A 408 -38.55 6.82 -6.15
CA TRP A 408 -38.16 7.52 -4.95
C TRP A 408 -39.38 8.20 -4.33
N SER A 409 -39.66 7.93 -3.08
CA SER A 409 -40.64 8.69 -2.32
C SER A 409 -40.08 10.05 -1.93
N LYS A 410 -40.98 11.03 -1.65
CA LYS A 410 -40.57 12.33 -1.11
C LYS A 410 -39.79 12.20 0.21
N PHE A 411 -40.06 11.19 1.00
CA PHE A 411 -39.34 10.92 2.24
C PHE A 411 -37.90 10.48 1.97
N GLU A 412 -37.67 9.53 1.04
CA GLU A 412 -36.34 9.06 0.67
C GLU A 412 -35.49 10.17 0.08
N LEU A 413 -36.01 10.99 -0.85
CA LEU A 413 -35.30 12.16 -1.37
C LEU A 413 -34.99 13.16 -0.25
N SER A 414 -35.91 13.31 0.71
CA SER A 414 -35.66 14.14 1.89
C SER A 414 -34.54 13.58 2.76
N THR A 415 -34.52 12.26 3.03
CA THR A 415 -33.47 11.64 3.85
C THR A 415 -32.10 11.71 3.18
N LEU A 416 -32.05 11.59 1.85
CA LEU A 416 -30.83 11.76 1.05
C LEU A 416 -30.19 13.14 1.33
N SER A 417 -31.01 14.21 1.40
CA SER A 417 -30.52 15.58 1.60
C SER A 417 -29.76 15.81 2.91
N PHE A 418 -29.92 14.95 3.89
CA PHE A 418 -29.18 15.00 5.15
C PHE A 418 -28.36 13.74 5.41
N GLY A 419 -28.04 12.97 4.34
CA GLY A 419 -27.02 11.95 4.30
C GLY A 419 -27.44 10.57 4.79
N TYR A 420 -28.72 10.20 4.64
CA TYR A 420 -29.23 8.84 4.85
C TYR A 420 -29.72 8.22 3.54
N GLY A 421 -29.58 6.90 3.42
CA GLY A 421 -29.95 6.19 2.19
C GLY A 421 -28.86 6.16 1.12
N LEU A 422 -27.67 6.67 1.46
CA LEU A 422 -26.43 6.47 0.69
C LEU A 422 -25.29 6.13 1.65
N SER A 423 -24.31 5.42 1.16
CA SER A 423 -23.07 5.18 1.92
C SER A 423 -21.86 5.61 1.11
N VAL A 424 -20.92 6.27 1.75
CA VAL A 424 -19.71 6.85 1.13
C VAL A 424 -18.48 6.45 1.92
N THR A 425 -17.29 6.58 1.32
CA THR A 425 -16.00 6.44 1.98
C THR A 425 -15.48 7.80 2.47
N THR A 426 -14.48 7.78 3.35
CA THR A 426 -13.77 9.00 3.77
C THR A 426 -13.12 9.69 2.57
N MET A 427 -12.60 8.91 1.62
CA MET A 427 -11.98 9.41 0.40
C MET A 427 -12.97 10.12 -0.51
N GLN A 428 -14.17 9.56 -0.69
CA GLN A 428 -15.22 10.22 -1.48
C GLN A 428 -15.67 11.56 -0.86
N LEU A 429 -15.76 11.64 0.46
CA LEU A 429 -16.01 12.91 1.13
C LEU A 429 -14.86 13.90 0.89
N ALA A 430 -13.61 13.46 0.93
CA ALA A 430 -12.47 14.33 0.63
C ALA A 430 -12.58 14.89 -0.80
N ARG A 431 -12.94 14.05 -1.79
CA ARG A 431 -13.20 14.50 -3.16
C ARG A 431 -14.33 15.53 -3.25
N MET A 432 -15.46 15.27 -2.58
CA MET A 432 -16.58 16.19 -2.56
C MET A 432 -16.20 17.59 -2.02
N TYR A 433 -15.45 17.61 -0.91
CA TYR A 433 -14.97 18.86 -0.32
C TYR A 433 -13.87 19.52 -1.17
N SER A 434 -13.03 18.74 -1.85
CA SER A 434 -12.06 19.26 -2.82
C SER A 434 -12.75 19.93 -4.00
N ILE A 435 -13.85 19.37 -4.53
CA ILE A 435 -14.64 19.99 -5.61
C ILE A 435 -15.22 21.32 -5.15
N LEU A 436 -15.76 21.40 -3.93
CA LEU A 436 -16.24 22.66 -3.37
C LEU A 436 -15.09 23.67 -3.23
N GLY A 437 -13.95 23.24 -2.71
CA GLY A 437 -12.75 24.07 -2.56
C GLY A 437 -12.16 24.53 -3.87
N ASN A 438 -12.22 23.71 -4.92
CA ASN A 438 -11.69 24.02 -6.24
C ASN A 438 -12.72 24.75 -7.14
N GLY A 439 -13.57 25.58 -6.55
CA GLY A 439 -14.55 26.37 -7.30
C GLY A 439 -15.50 25.53 -8.17
N GLY A 440 -15.80 24.28 -7.76
CA GLY A 440 -16.73 23.41 -8.48
C GLY A 440 -16.10 22.57 -9.60
N ILE A 441 -14.78 22.50 -9.66
CA ILE A 441 -14.07 21.66 -10.62
C ILE A 441 -13.81 20.28 -10.02
N LYS A 442 -14.34 19.25 -10.66
CA LYS A 442 -14.08 17.84 -10.36
C LYS A 442 -12.81 17.38 -11.06
N GLN A 443 -11.94 16.74 -10.31
CA GLN A 443 -10.74 16.09 -10.81
C GLN A 443 -10.53 14.74 -10.09
N PRO A 444 -9.85 13.78 -10.74
CA PRO A 444 -9.49 12.53 -10.07
C PRO A 444 -8.50 12.80 -8.94
N LEU A 445 -8.70 12.12 -7.82
CA LEU A 445 -7.71 12.12 -6.76
C LEU A 445 -6.53 11.22 -7.16
N SER A 446 -5.33 11.60 -6.77
CA SER A 446 -4.12 10.82 -7.05
C SER A 446 -3.30 10.60 -5.78
N ILE A 447 -2.61 9.46 -5.73
CA ILE A 447 -1.71 9.09 -4.65
C ILE A 447 -0.28 8.85 -5.15
N VAL A 448 -0.11 8.76 -6.47
CA VAL A 448 1.18 8.66 -7.15
C VAL A 448 1.39 9.94 -7.95
N MET A 449 2.59 10.49 -7.87
CA MET A 449 3.01 11.63 -8.68
C MET A 449 2.99 11.24 -10.15
N SER A 450 2.42 12.09 -10.99
CA SER A 450 2.36 11.90 -12.43
C SER A 450 2.41 13.27 -13.12
N ASP A 451 3.17 13.34 -14.20
CA ASP A 451 3.20 14.52 -15.08
C ASP A 451 2.04 14.51 -16.08
N GLU A 452 1.21 13.48 -16.09
CA GLU A 452 0.05 13.38 -16.97
C GLU A 452 -1.02 14.41 -16.61
N GLN A 453 -1.51 15.09 -17.63
CA GLN A 453 -2.60 16.06 -17.44
C GLN A 453 -3.89 15.35 -17.04
N LYS A 454 -4.41 15.67 -15.87
CA LYS A 454 -5.68 15.12 -15.36
C LYS A 454 -6.86 15.71 -16.15
N ILE A 455 -7.82 14.85 -16.44
CA ILE A 455 -9.10 15.30 -17.01
C ILE A 455 -9.90 15.94 -15.89
N THR A 456 -10.25 17.22 -16.07
CA THR A 456 -11.04 18.00 -15.12
C THR A 456 -12.37 18.40 -15.75
N GLU A 457 -13.40 18.51 -14.91
CA GLU A 457 -14.76 18.85 -15.33
C GLU A 457 -15.38 19.85 -14.34
N ARG A 458 -15.95 20.94 -14.83
CA ARG A 458 -16.75 21.84 -13.98
C ARG A 458 -18.13 21.23 -13.77
N VAL A 459 -18.44 20.87 -12.53
CA VAL A 459 -19.69 20.18 -12.17
C VAL A 459 -20.68 21.08 -11.43
N ILE A 460 -20.22 22.20 -10.88
CA ILE A 460 -21.03 23.30 -10.33
C ILE A 460 -20.38 24.62 -10.69
N SER A 461 -21.17 25.71 -10.68
CA SER A 461 -20.64 27.04 -10.94
C SER A 461 -19.69 27.47 -9.81
N GLU A 462 -18.65 28.22 -10.19
CA GLU A 462 -17.67 28.76 -9.26
C GLU A 462 -18.34 29.70 -8.24
N GLU A 463 -19.28 30.50 -8.70
CA GLU A 463 -20.05 31.42 -7.87
C GLU A 463 -20.80 30.67 -6.75
N ASN A 464 -21.51 29.59 -7.08
CA ASN A 464 -22.26 28.81 -6.08
C ASN A 464 -21.33 27.98 -5.17
N ALA A 465 -20.20 27.48 -5.67
CA ALA A 465 -19.18 26.87 -4.84
C ALA A 465 -18.70 27.85 -3.75
N HIS A 466 -18.31 29.06 -4.13
CA HIS A 466 -17.87 30.11 -3.19
C HIS A 466 -18.99 30.54 -2.24
N ARG A 467 -20.24 30.73 -2.74
CA ARG A 467 -21.39 31.03 -1.87
C ARG A 467 -21.58 29.99 -0.77
N VAL A 468 -21.50 28.71 -1.14
CA VAL A 468 -21.69 27.61 -0.18
C VAL A 468 -20.53 27.53 0.79
N LEU A 469 -19.27 27.70 0.37
CA LEU A 469 -18.11 27.75 1.26
C LEU A 469 -18.26 28.89 2.29
N ASN A 470 -18.64 30.11 1.85
CA ASN A 470 -18.88 31.23 2.76
C ASN A 470 -20.01 30.93 3.77
N MET A 471 -21.10 30.28 3.34
CA MET A 471 -22.16 29.85 4.26
C MET A 471 -21.65 28.81 5.28
N MET A 472 -20.74 27.93 4.87
CA MET A 472 -20.18 26.87 5.73
C MET A 472 -19.23 27.41 6.81
N GLU A 473 -18.63 28.60 6.65
CA GLU A 473 -17.85 29.24 7.74
C GLU A 473 -18.68 29.40 9.01
N SER A 474 -19.96 29.72 8.85
CA SER A 474 -20.87 29.94 9.98
C SER A 474 -21.01 28.73 10.90
N VAL A 475 -20.69 27.52 10.42
CA VAL A 475 -20.70 26.28 11.24
C VAL A 475 -19.67 26.35 12.37
N LEU A 476 -18.57 27.07 12.17
CA LEU A 476 -17.50 27.23 13.14
C LEU A 476 -17.69 28.45 14.06
N GLU A 477 -18.65 29.31 13.75
CA GLU A 477 -19.00 30.46 14.58
C GLU A 477 -19.76 30.04 15.86
N ASP A 478 -20.01 31.01 16.74
CA ASP A 478 -20.81 30.80 17.94
C ASP A 478 -22.26 30.42 17.58
N GLY A 479 -22.72 29.38 18.26
CA GLY A 479 -24.00 28.73 17.97
C GLY A 479 -24.01 27.80 16.76
N GLY A 480 -22.86 27.60 16.09
CA GLY A 480 -22.64 26.54 15.10
C GLY A 480 -22.21 25.22 15.74
N SER A 481 -22.28 24.14 14.98
CA SER A 481 -22.00 22.78 15.45
C SER A 481 -20.51 22.39 15.43
N GLY A 482 -19.66 23.19 14.77
CA GLY A 482 -18.25 22.87 14.47
C GLY A 482 -17.22 23.76 15.16
N ARG A 483 -17.54 24.44 16.26
CA ARG A 483 -16.67 25.42 16.93
C ARG A 483 -15.26 24.91 17.24
N LYS A 484 -15.13 23.63 17.61
CA LYS A 484 -13.84 23.01 17.93
C LYS A 484 -12.96 22.73 16.70
N ALA A 485 -13.48 22.98 15.49
CA ALA A 485 -12.72 22.87 14.25
C ALA A 485 -12.07 24.22 13.83
N ARG A 486 -12.22 25.29 14.60
CA ARG A 486 -11.56 26.58 14.32
C ARG A 486 -10.05 26.39 14.24
N VAL A 487 -9.45 27.04 13.25
CA VAL A 487 -7.99 27.08 13.04
C VAL A 487 -7.54 28.51 13.27
N PRO A 488 -6.66 28.76 14.26
CA PRO A 488 -6.18 30.11 14.55
C PRO A 488 -5.51 30.74 13.32
N GLY A 489 -5.93 31.96 12.98
CA GLY A 489 -5.38 32.71 11.84
C GLY A 489 -6.00 32.37 10.48
N TYR A 490 -6.85 31.36 10.39
CA TYR A 490 -7.45 30.95 9.12
C TYR A 490 -8.97 30.94 9.16
N ARG A 491 -9.58 31.34 8.03
CA ARG A 491 -11.00 31.13 7.76
C ARG A 491 -11.20 29.69 7.30
N VAL A 492 -12.14 28.99 7.89
CA VAL A 492 -12.41 27.58 7.62
C VAL A 492 -13.87 27.39 7.27
N ALA A 493 -14.15 26.76 6.14
CA ALA A 493 -15.47 26.28 5.77
C ALA A 493 -15.58 24.79 6.11
N GLY A 494 -16.59 24.38 6.91
CA GLY A 494 -16.70 22.98 7.30
C GLY A 494 -18.08 22.54 7.70
N LYS A 495 -18.25 21.24 7.89
CA LYS A 495 -19.52 20.64 8.33
C LYS A 495 -19.28 19.41 9.22
N THR A 496 -20.02 19.37 10.32
CA THR A 496 -20.13 18.18 11.17
C THR A 496 -21.06 17.15 10.56
N GLY A 497 -20.72 15.88 10.70
CA GLY A 497 -21.59 14.73 10.48
C GLY A 497 -21.68 13.89 11.74
N THR A 498 -22.86 13.39 12.03
CA THR A 498 -23.09 12.38 13.08
C THR A 498 -24.22 11.50 12.57
N SER A 499 -23.92 10.25 12.29
CA SER A 499 -24.89 9.27 11.82
C SER A 499 -24.90 8.05 12.73
N ARG A 500 -26.07 7.44 12.90
CA ARG A 500 -26.20 6.14 13.55
C ARG A 500 -25.84 5.05 12.56
N LYS A 501 -25.20 3.99 13.02
CA LYS A 501 -24.89 2.84 12.17
C LYS A 501 -26.15 2.07 11.84
N ALA A 502 -26.32 1.78 10.56
CA ALA A 502 -27.34 0.86 10.10
C ALA A 502 -27.03 -0.56 10.60
N ILE A 503 -28.01 -1.23 11.16
CA ILE A 503 -27.95 -2.61 11.60
C ILE A 503 -29.16 -3.36 11.03
N LYS A 504 -29.17 -4.70 11.12
CA LYS A 504 -30.33 -5.48 10.69
C LYS A 504 -31.56 -5.05 11.48
N GLY A 505 -32.56 -4.53 10.78
CA GLY A 505 -33.82 -4.07 11.38
C GLY A 505 -33.90 -2.58 11.73
N GLY A 506 -32.87 -1.77 11.41
CA GLY A 506 -32.91 -0.32 11.65
C GLY A 506 -31.56 0.31 11.98
N TYR A 507 -31.52 1.19 12.96
CA TYR A 507 -30.31 1.88 13.41
C TYR A 507 -29.93 1.47 14.84
N GLY A 508 -28.63 1.18 15.02
CA GLY A 508 -28.04 0.88 16.32
C GLY A 508 -27.78 2.13 17.18
N GLU A 509 -27.15 1.91 18.34
CA GLU A 509 -26.70 2.98 19.22
C GLU A 509 -25.27 3.45 18.94
N GLN A 510 -24.57 2.79 18.01
CA GLN A 510 -23.23 3.19 17.58
C GLN A 510 -23.31 4.36 16.59
N TYR A 511 -22.38 5.28 16.74
CA TYR A 511 -22.29 6.48 15.91
C TYR A 511 -21.04 6.48 15.03
N VAL A 512 -21.16 7.07 13.85
CA VAL A 512 -20.05 7.51 13.01
C VAL A 512 -19.99 9.02 13.08
N ASN A 513 -18.88 9.55 13.53
CA ASN A 513 -18.65 10.97 13.73
C ASN A 513 -17.70 11.52 12.70
N ILE A 514 -18.06 12.60 12.06
CA ILE A 514 -17.34 13.18 10.94
C ILE A 514 -17.16 14.67 11.16
N PHE A 515 -16.01 15.18 10.76
CA PHE A 515 -15.83 16.57 10.40
C PHE A 515 -15.10 16.65 9.06
N ALA A 516 -15.66 17.43 8.13
CA ALA A 516 -15.06 17.66 6.83
C ALA A 516 -15.05 19.17 6.56
N GLY A 517 -13.98 19.68 5.97
CA GLY A 517 -13.85 21.11 5.72
C GLY A 517 -12.70 21.47 4.80
N VAL A 518 -12.68 22.72 4.40
CA VAL A 518 -11.74 23.34 3.47
C VAL A 518 -11.14 24.60 4.12
N ALA A 519 -9.88 24.85 3.90
CA ALA A 519 -9.20 26.07 4.33
C ALA A 519 -7.97 26.37 3.43
N PRO A 520 -7.56 27.65 3.33
CA PRO A 520 -8.29 28.86 3.72
C PRO A 520 -9.57 29.05 2.89
N VAL A 521 -10.55 29.84 3.34
CA VAL A 521 -11.77 30.09 2.53
C VAL A 521 -11.52 31.09 1.41
N SER A 522 -10.63 32.07 1.63
CA SER A 522 -10.33 33.11 0.63
C SER A 522 -9.59 32.55 -0.60
N ASP A 523 -8.74 31.55 -0.42
CA ASP A 523 -7.97 30.88 -1.46
C ASP A 523 -7.78 29.41 -1.03
N PRO A 524 -8.76 28.53 -1.33
CA PRO A 524 -8.77 27.17 -0.83
C PRO A 524 -7.58 26.36 -1.31
N GLN A 525 -6.87 25.76 -0.36
CA GLN A 525 -5.69 24.92 -0.60
C GLN A 525 -5.94 23.47 -0.21
N LEU A 526 -6.62 23.25 0.92
CA LEU A 526 -6.74 21.92 1.53
C LEU A 526 -8.18 21.55 1.80
N ALA A 527 -8.52 20.32 1.50
CA ALA A 527 -9.70 19.62 2.00
C ALA A 527 -9.26 18.53 3.00
N VAL A 528 -9.81 18.57 4.21
CA VAL A 528 -9.52 17.58 5.27
C VAL A 528 -10.81 16.94 5.72
N VAL A 529 -10.81 15.60 5.80
CA VAL A 529 -11.91 14.81 6.32
C VAL A 529 -11.42 13.93 7.45
N VAL A 530 -12.08 14.02 8.58
CA VAL A 530 -11.83 13.21 9.77
C VAL A 530 -13.05 12.38 10.10
N LEU A 531 -12.85 11.09 10.29
CA LEU A 531 -13.88 10.13 10.72
C LEU A 531 -13.43 9.47 12.01
N ILE A 532 -14.29 9.46 13.02
CA ILE A 532 -14.14 8.70 14.27
C ILE A 532 -15.33 7.72 14.37
N ASN A 533 -15.03 6.44 14.36
CA ASN A 533 -16.02 5.38 14.32
C ASN A 533 -16.26 4.78 15.69
N GLU A 534 -17.52 4.79 16.12
CA GLU A 534 -17.98 4.22 17.40
C GLU A 534 -17.22 4.76 18.62
N PRO A 535 -17.15 6.09 18.82
CA PRO A 535 -16.61 6.62 20.07
C PRO A 535 -17.47 6.16 21.23
N LYS A 536 -16.84 5.91 22.38
CA LYS A 536 -17.52 5.47 23.61
C LYS A 536 -17.47 6.57 24.65
N GLY A 537 -18.56 6.75 25.39
CA GLY A 537 -18.68 7.76 26.41
C GLY A 537 -19.70 8.85 26.05
N ASP A 538 -19.69 9.96 26.79
CA ASP A 538 -20.71 11.01 26.66
C ASP A 538 -20.54 11.94 25.47
N LEU A 539 -19.34 11.94 24.84
CA LEU A 539 -19.03 12.74 23.68
C LEU A 539 -19.22 11.92 22.40
N TYR A 540 -20.40 12.00 21.81
CA TYR A 540 -20.76 11.23 20.62
C TYR A 540 -21.12 12.09 19.39
N TYR A 541 -20.89 13.41 19.44
CA TYR A 541 -21.11 14.28 18.28
C TYR A 541 -19.80 14.50 17.51
N GLY A 542 -19.90 14.62 16.18
CA GLY A 542 -18.77 14.91 15.31
C GLY A 542 -18.05 16.24 15.64
N GLY A 543 -18.82 17.24 16.14
CA GLY A 543 -18.28 18.49 16.65
C GLY A 543 -17.43 18.36 17.92
N ASP A 544 -17.56 17.26 18.66
CA ASP A 544 -16.78 17.02 19.88
C ASP A 544 -15.60 16.08 19.67
N THR A 545 -15.69 15.15 18.72
CA THR A 545 -14.71 14.08 18.54
C THR A 545 -13.84 14.27 17.30
N ALA A 546 -14.44 14.53 16.13
CA ALA A 546 -13.72 14.69 14.87
C ALA A 546 -13.21 16.13 14.64
N ALA A 547 -13.96 17.13 15.09
CA ALA A 547 -13.60 18.54 14.90
C ALA A 547 -12.26 18.95 15.54
N PRO A 548 -11.89 18.54 16.76
CA PRO A 548 -10.58 18.84 17.33
C PRO A 548 -9.42 18.25 16.53
N VAL A 549 -9.58 17.02 16.02
CA VAL A 549 -8.57 16.36 15.16
C VAL A 549 -8.43 17.13 13.86
N PHE A 550 -9.54 17.52 13.25
CA PHE A 550 -9.54 18.37 12.05
C PHE A 550 -8.78 19.66 12.30
N SER A 551 -9.07 20.38 13.38
CA SER A 551 -8.40 21.64 13.73
C SER A 551 -6.88 21.48 13.83
N SER A 552 -6.43 20.45 14.55
CA SER A 552 -4.99 20.18 14.71
C SER A 552 -4.32 19.81 13.38
N VAL A 553 -4.92 18.89 12.61
CA VAL A 553 -4.36 18.47 11.32
C VAL A 553 -4.32 19.62 10.33
N MET A 554 -5.43 20.38 10.18
CA MET A 554 -5.51 21.51 9.25
C MET A 554 -4.50 22.60 9.63
N ALA A 555 -4.45 23.02 10.90
CA ALA A 555 -3.56 24.09 11.35
C ALA A 555 -2.08 23.77 11.05
N ASN A 556 -1.64 22.59 11.45
CA ASN A 556 -0.25 22.19 11.26
C ASN A 556 0.09 21.95 9.78
N THR A 557 -0.87 21.43 8.99
CA THR A 557 -0.66 21.21 7.55
C THR A 557 -0.49 22.53 6.82
N LEU A 558 -1.35 23.54 7.09
CA LEU A 558 -1.24 24.86 6.50
C LEU A 558 0.11 25.53 6.83
N GLN A 559 0.59 25.35 8.07
CA GLN A 559 1.92 25.83 8.48
C GLN A 559 3.06 25.09 7.76
N LEU A 560 3.00 23.76 7.66
CA LEU A 560 4.01 22.96 6.96
C LEU A 560 4.12 23.31 5.47
N LEU A 561 3.01 23.73 4.86
CA LEU A 561 2.94 24.13 3.47
C LEU A 561 3.18 25.63 3.27
N ASN A 562 3.46 26.39 4.35
CA ASN A 562 3.65 27.85 4.34
C ASN A 562 2.47 28.61 3.73
N VAL A 563 1.24 28.12 3.90
CA VAL A 563 0.04 28.82 3.43
C VAL A 563 -0.20 30.05 4.29
N PRO A 564 -0.36 31.25 3.71
CA PRO A 564 -0.53 32.47 4.49
C PRO A 564 -1.90 32.52 5.18
N PRO A 565 -2.00 33.03 6.43
CA PRO A 565 -3.25 33.21 7.14
C PRO A 565 -4.17 34.21 6.43
N ASP A 566 -5.49 33.92 6.40
CA ASP A 566 -6.51 34.75 5.76
C ASP A 566 -7.52 35.39 6.72
N ALA A 567 -7.43 35.16 8.03
CA ALA A 567 -8.29 35.79 9.02
C ALA A 567 -7.85 37.24 9.30
N LYS A 568 -8.81 38.18 9.28
CA LYS A 568 -8.57 39.63 9.39
C LYS A 568 -7.88 40.12 10.66
N ASN A 569 -7.72 39.28 11.71
CA ASN A 569 -7.23 39.71 13.02
C ASN A 569 -5.74 39.41 13.30
N VAL A 570 -4.96 38.92 12.32
CA VAL A 570 -3.52 38.64 12.52
C VAL A 570 -2.65 39.90 12.58
N SER A 571 -3.14 41.02 12.03
CA SER A 571 -2.41 42.30 12.00
C SER A 571 -2.30 43.06 13.35
N SER A 572 -3.06 42.65 14.39
CA SER A 572 -3.00 43.29 15.71
C SER A 572 -1.99 42.67 16.68
N ILE A 573 -1.54 41.44 16.43
CA ILE A 573 -0.56 40.79 17.29
C ILE A 573 0.88 41.20 16.92
N ALA A 574 1.14 41.42 15.62
CA ALA A 574 2.46 41.86 15.17
C ALA A 574 2.80 43.29 15.64
N LYS A 575 1.79 44.17 15.87
CA LYS A 575 2.00 45.54 16.39
C LYS A 575 2.21 45.63 17.89
N ARG A 576 2.01 44.58 18.68
CA ARG A 576 2.30 44.54 20.14
C ARG A 576 3.70 44.07 20.51
N GLY A 577 4.50 43.63 19.56
CA GLY A 577 5.89 43.22 19.77
C GLY A 577 6.92 44.33 19.50
N GLU A 578 6.49 45.54 19.08
CA GLU A 578 7.35 46.69 18.78
C GLU A 578 7.07 47.90 19.71
N GLN A 579 6.60 47.67 20.93
CA GLN A 579 6.57 48.71 21.99
C GLN A 579 7.30 48.27 23.22
#